data_8bcd28a4fa5cdb0dcae2bb63d7e2546d
#
_entry.id   8bcd28a4fa5cdb0dcae2bb63d7e2546d
#
_cell.length_a   1.000
_cell.length_b   1.000
_cell.length_c   1.000
_cell.angle_alpha   90.00
_cell.angle_beta   90.00
_cell.angle_gamma   90.00
#
_symmetry.space_group_name_H-M   'P 1'
#
loop_
_entity.id
_entity.type
_entity.pdbx_description
1 polymer ?
#
loop_
_entity_poly.entity_id
_entity_poly.type
_entity_poly.pdbx_seq_one_letter_code
_entity_poly.pdbx_strand_id
1 'polypeptide(L)'
;LVGSEMCIRDRGKAGRKKPVLFPKIVFLYDENIHGKGKISEDVFEAGVDCSAKTMYPDWLSMSGKGYISSMYKQYGKVISPMGCRAFLSPWYERGGMYPADDKDVPVFVGRFNIGAVSLHLPMILAKARAESRDFYEVLDFYLEMIRNLHIRTYDYLGQMRASTNPLAYCEGGFYGGHLKPNEKIGKILKPMTASFGITALNELQELYNGKSIAEDGQFALDVLKYCLLYTSPSP
;
A
#
# COMPACT_ATOMS: atom_id res chain seq x y z
N LEU A 1 10.19 22.04 -4.49
CA LEU A 1 9.62 22.08 -3.12
C LEU A 1 8.85 23.38 -2.87
N VAL A 2 9.39 24.55 -3.26
CA VAL A 2 8.69 25.85 -3.16
C VAL A 2 7.35 25.86 -3.92
N GLY A 3 7.25 25.16 -5.05
CA GLY A 3 6.01 25.02 -5.81
C GLY A 3 4.93 24.18 -5.12
N SER A 4 5.32 23.17 -4.33
CA SER A 4 4.36 22.33 -3.61
C SER A 4 3.79 23.02 -2.36
N GLU A 5 4.57 23.80 -1.62
CA GLU A 5 4.06 24.64 -0.52
C GLU A 5 3.06 25.69 -1.01
N MET A 6 3.36 26.36 -2.13
CA MET A 6 2.45 27.29 -2.77
C MET A 6 1.16 26.60 -3.22
N CYS A 7 1.24 25.40 -3.79
CA CYS A 7 0.06 24.63 -4.19
C CYS A 7 -0.84 24.23 -3.00
N ILE A 8 -0.26 23.85 -1.86
CA ILE A 8 -1.02 23.50 -0.65
C ILE A 8 -1.63 24.75 -0.01
N ARG A 9 -0.82 25.81 0.11
CA ARG A 9 -1.20 27.04 0.81
C ARG A 9 -2.15 27.91 0.00
N ASP A 10 -1.91 28.07 -1.31
CA ASP A 10 -2.67 29.02 -2.15
C ASP A 10 -3.97 28.43 -2.66
N ARG A 11 -4.04 27.12 -2.94
CA ARG A 11 -5.32 26.47 -3.26
C ARG A 11 -6.25 26.37 -2.07
N GLY A 12 -5.71 26.28 -0.84
CA GLY A 12 -6.47 26.40 0.40
C GLY A 12 -7.03 27.81 0.64
N LYS A 13 -6.38 28.85 0.10
CA LYS A 13 -6.83 30.25 0.18
C LYS A 13 -7.95 30.62 -0.78
N ALA A 14 -8.11 29.91 -1.90
CA ALA A 14 -9.14 30.21 -2.91
C ALA A 14 -10.58 29.89 -2.44
N GLY A 15 -10.97 30.39 -1.28
CA GLY A 15 -12.36 30.57 -0.86
C GLY A 15 -12.97 29.53 0.09
N ARG A 16 -12.33 28.39 0.39
CA ARG A 16 -12.96 27.33 1.18
C ARG A 16 -12.27 26.94 2.49
N LYS A 17 -11.13 27.51 2.84
CA LYS A 17 -10.32 27.17 4.04
C LYS A 17 -10.04 25.65 4.25
N LYS A 18 -10.18 24.86 3.20
CA LYS A 18 -9.92 23.41 3.24
C LYS A 18 -8.60 23.10 2.56
N PRO A 19 -7.78 22.19 3.09
CA PRO A 19 -6.54 21.78 2.45
C PRO A 19 -6.83 21.10 1.11
N VAL A 20 -5.95 21.32 0.15
CA VAL A 20 -6.01 20.61 -1.13
C VAL A 20 -5.41 19.23 -0.95
N LEU A 21 -6.22 18.20 -1.15
CA LEU A 21 -5.82 16.80 -0.94
C LEU A 21 -5.11 16.19 -2.15
N PHE A 22 -5.20 16.81 -3.31
CA PHE A 22 -4.60 16.33 -4.56
C PHE A 22 -3.88 17.45 -5.34
N PRO A 23 -2.73 17.15 -5.97
CA PRO A 23 -2.02 15.87 -5.93
C PRO A 23 -1.58 15.51 -4.52
N LYS A 24 -1.55 14.21 -4.22
CA LYS A 24 -1.09 13.71 -2.92
C LYS A 24 0.42 13.98 -2.80
N ILE A 25 0.82 14.63 -1.73
CA ILE A 25 2.21 14.96 -1.45
C ILE A 25 2.74 13.99 -0.40
N VAL A 26 3.93 13.45 -0.67
CA VAL A 26 4.68 12.61 0.25
C VAL A 26 5.97 13.32 0.62
N PHE A 27 6.17 13.59 1.89
CA PHE A 27 7.42 14.16 2.40
C PHE A 27 8.40 13.00 2.67
N LEU A 28 9.51 13.01 1.97
CA LEU A 28 10.58 12.04 2.16
C LEU A 28 11.52 12.55 3.25
N TYR A 29 11.36 12.03 4.46
CA TYR A 29 12.21 12.41 5.60
C TYR A 29 13.51 11.62 5.62
N ASP A 30 14.63 12.31 5.59
CA ASP A 30 15.96 11.77 5.87
C ASP A 30 16.60 12.57 6.99
N GLU A 31 16.97 11.91 8.08
CA GLU A 31 17.57 12.54 9.27
C GLU A 31 18.87 13.31 8.95
N ASN A 32 19.64 12.84 7.96
CA ASN A 32 20.87 13.50 7.55
C ASN A 32 20.65 14.80 6.78
N ILE A 33 19.45 15.02 6.26
CA ILE A 33 19.07 16.21 5.47
C ILE A 33 18.14 17.13 6.28
N HIS A 34 17.18 16.55 6.99
CA HIS A 34 16.06 17.24 7.63
C HIS A 34 16.17 17.27 9.17
N GLY A 35 17.16 16.57 9.76
CA GLY A 35 17.34 16.54 11.20
C GLY A 35 17.81 17.89 11.75
N LYS A 36 17.83 18.01 13.08
CA LYS A 36 18.22 19.23 13.78
C LYS A 36 19.62 19.71 13.35
N GLY A 37 19.73 20.98 12.95
CA GLY A 37 20.96 21.59 12.46
C GLY A 37 21.39 21.15 11.06
N LYS A 38 20.51 20.49 10.30
CA LYS A 38 20.78 20.04 8.92
C LYS A 38 20.30 21.05 7.89
N ILE A 39 20.74 20.84 6.64
CA ILE A 39 20.57 21.81 5.55
C ILE A 39 19.09 22.14 5.20
N SER A 40 18.17 21.26 5.51
CA SER A 40 16.73 21.41 5.22
C SER A 40 15.86 21.21 6.46
N GLU A 41 16.34 21.60 7.63
CA GLU A 41 15.57 21.58 8.88
C GLU A 41 14.33 22.47 8.77
N ASP A 42 14.46 23.64 8.16
CA ASP A 42 13.36 24.58 7.90
C ASP A 42 12.23 23.99 7.08
N VAL A 43 12.54 23.17 6.07
CA VAL A 43 11.56 22.46 5.25
C VAL A 43 10.83 21.39 6.07
N PHE A 44 11.55 20.72 6.98
CA PHE A 44 10.94 19.76 7.90
C PHE A 44 9.99 20.46 8.87
N GLU A 45 10.40 21.56 9.48
CA GLU A 45 9.55 22.34 10.39
C GLU A 45 8.28 22.86 9.71
N ALA A 46 8.40 23.37 8.48
CA ALA A 46 7.26 23.79 7.68
C ALA A 46 6.32 22.61 7.36
N GLY A 47 6.87 21.42 7.10
CA GLY A 47 6.09 20.20 6.91
C GLY A 47 5.35 19.77 8.17
N VAL A 48 5.99 19.83 9.34
CA VAL A 48 5.37 19.54 10.65
C VAL A 48 4.24 20.53 10.95
N ASP A 49 4.47 21.82 10.76
CA ASP A 49 3.45 22.85 10.91
C ASP A 49 2.25 22.66 10.01
N CYS A 50 2.49 22.24 8.77
CA CYS A 50 1.44 21.90 7.82
C CYS A 50 0.65 20.68 8.31
N SER A 51 1.34 19.64 8.76
CA SER A 51 0.70 18.42 9.27
C SER A 51 -0.15 18.66 10.50
N ALA A 52 0.32 19.49 11.41
CA ALA A 52 -0.44 19.88 12.60
C ALA A 52 -1.77 20.59 12.27
N LYS A 53 -1.82 21.32 11.16
CA LYS A 53 -3.00 22.09 10.72
C LYS A 53 -3.94 21.30 9.80
N THR A 54 -3.41 20.38 9.02
CA THR A 54 -4.14 19.79 7.89
C THR A 54 -4.04 18.26 7.82
N MET A 55 -3.25 17.63 8.68
CA MET A 55 -2.84 16.21 8.60
C MET A 55 -2.13 15.84 7.27
N TYR A 56 -1.52 16.81 6.61
CA TYR A 56 -0.76 16.69 5.36
C TYR A 56 0.58 17.42 5.49
N PRO A 57 1.63 16.98 4.77
CA PRO A 57 1.75 15.88 3.81
C PRO A 57 1.75 14.49 4.46
N ASP A 58 1.69 13.42 3.63
CA ASP A 58 2.04 12.08 4.10
C ASP A 58 3.55 12.01 4.34
N TRP A 59 3.95 11.29 5.38
CA TRP A 59 5.36 11.16 5.77
C TRP A 59 5.90 9.80 5.39
N LEU A 60 7.08 9.78 4.76
CA LEU A 60 7.83 8.57 4.45
C LEU A 60 9.25 8.70 5.00
N SER A 61 9.55 7.92 6.04
CA SER A 61 10.89 7.94 6.64
C SER A 61 11.87 7.12 5.82
N MET A 62 12.95 7.77 5.38
CA MET A 62 14.10 7.15 4.74
C MET A 62 15.16 6.75 5.77
N SER A 63 14.99 7.15 7.04
CA SER A 63 15.85 6.84 8.17
C SER A 63 15.24 5.76 9.07
N GLY A 64 16.07 5.12 9.90
CA GLY A 64 15.61 4.10 10.85
C GLY A 64 15.82 2.66 10.37
N LYS A 65 14.98 1.73 10.87
CA LYS A 65 15.11 0.27 10.66
C LYS A 65 13.98 -0.36 9.82
N GLY A 66 13.11 0.44 9.21
CA GLY A 66 11.97 -0.06 8.42
C GLY A 66 12.38 -0.57 7.04
N TYR A 67 11.45 -1.27 6.39
CA TYR A 67 11.61 -1.81 5.03
C TYR A 67 12.05 -0.74 4.03
N ILE A 68 11.40 0.43 4.03
CA ILE A 68 11.70 1.53 3.10
C ILE A 68 13.12 2.07 3.30
N SER A 69 13.51 2.32 4.55
CA SER A 69 14.86 2.81 4.86
C SER A 69 15.94 1.79 4.53
N SER A 70 15.67 0.49 4.69
CA SER A 70 16.58 -0.58 4.30
C SER A 70 16.76 -0.62 2.78
N MET A 71 15.67 -0.53 2.01
CA MET A 71 15.72 -0.46 0.55
C MET A 71 16.46 0.79 0.06
N TYR A 72 16.20 1.95 0.68
CA TYR A 72 16.89 3.19 0.34
C TYR A 72 18.39 3.10 0.61
N LYS A 73 18.79 2.56 1.76
CA LYS A 73 20.21 2.36 2.10
C LYS A 73 20.91 1.41 1.13
N GLN A 74 20.23 0.33 0.72
CA GLN A 74 20.82 -0.69 -0.13
C GLN A 74 20.91 -0.27 -1.61
N TYR A 75 19.89 0.40 -2.12
CA TYR A 75 19.75 0.65 -3.57
C TYR A 75 19.79 2.14 -3.94
N GLY A 76 19.79 3.06 -2.98
CA GLY A 76 19.71 4.51 -3.23
C GLY A 76 18.40 4.94 -3.91
N LYS A 77 17.36 4.12 -3.86
CA LYS A 77 16.07 4.36 -4.50
C LYS A 77 14.93 4.30 -3.49
N VAL A 78 13.89 5.10 -3.72
CA VAL A 78 12.72 5.19 -2.86
C VAL A 78 11.62 4.30 -3.42
N ILE A 79 11.05 3.42 -2.58
CA ILE A 79 9.81 2.74 -2.89
C ILE A 79 8.66 3.70 -2.59
N SER A 80 7.93 4.10 -3.63
CA SER A 80 6.77 4.97 -3.47
C SER A 80 5.60 4.21 -2.84
N PRO A 81 4.94 4.79 -1.83
CA PRO A 81 3.68 4.25 -1.37
C PRO A 81 2.60 4.43 -2.44
N MET A 82 1.60 3.55 -2.42
CA MET A 82 0.35 3.79 -3.15
C MET A 82 -0.39 4.99 -2.55
N GLY A 83 -1.39 5.50 -3.25
CA GLY A 83 -2.22 6.60 -2.77
C GLY A 83 -2.87 6.36 -1.39
N CYS A 84 -2.97 5.12 -0.94
CA CYS A 84 -3.47 4.71 0.37
C CYS A 84 -2.39 4.44 1.44
N ARG A 85 -1.14 4.81 1.20
CA ARG A 85 0.04 4.55 2.07
C ARG A 85 0.45 3.07 2.17
N ALA A 86 -0.15 2.18 1.38
CA ALA A 86 0.29 0.80 1.29
C ALA A 86 1.46 0.67 0.31
N PHE A 87 2.27 -0.36 0.51
CA PHE A 87 3.34 -0.72 -0.41
C PHE A 87 2.98 -1.99 -1.15
N LEU A 88 3.43 -2.09 -2.41
CA LEU A 88 3.31 -3.33 -3.16
C LEU A 88 4.28 -4.37 -2.59
N SER A 89 3.91 -5.65 -2.69
CA SER A 89 4.80 -6.76 -2.36
C SER A 89 6.12 -6.64 -3.14
N PRO A 90 7.25 -7.08 -2.61
CA PRO A 90 8.52 -7.09 -3.34
C PRO A 90 8.39 -7.83 -4.68
N TRP A 91 9.10 -7.34 -5.69
CA TRP A 91 9.25 -8.00 -6.99
C TRP A 91 10.61 -7.64 -7.55
N TYR A 92 11.38 -8.65 -7.92
CA TYR A 92 12.73 -8.51 -8.47
C TYR A 92 12.72 -8.73 -9.97
N GLU A 93 13.61 -8.04 -10.70
CA GLU A 93 13.61 -8.04 -12.16
C GLU A 93 13.80 -9.44 -12.76
N ARG A 94 14.65 -10.28 -12.13
CA ARG A 94 14.98 -11.63 -12.61
C ARG A 94 14.25 -12.71 -11.83
N GLY A 95 14.26 -12.64 -10.52
CA GLY A 95 13.74 -13.70 -9.65
C GLY A 95 12.23 -13.58 -9.32
N GLY A 96 11.60 -12.47 -9.65
CA GLY A 96 10.20 -12.25 -9.33
C GLY A 96 9.99 -11.97 -7.85
N MET A 97 9.22 -12.78 -7.14
CA MET A 97 8.91 -12.55 -5.71
C MET A 97 10.13 -12.64 -4.79
N TYR A 98 11.14 -13.40 -5.19
CA TYR A 98 12.41 -13.55 -4.49
C TYR A 98 13.56 -13.17 -5.41
N PRO A 99 14.66 -12.60 -4.88
CA PRO A 99 15.81 -12.29 -5.70
C PRO A 99 16.41 -13.57 -6.27
N ALA A 100 16.80 -13.56 -7.53
CA ALA A 100 17.50 -14.69 -8.16
C ALA A 100 18.92 -14.87 -7.59
N ASP A 101 19.56 -13.76 -7.21
CA ASP A 101 20.88 -13.70 -6.54
C ASP A 101 21.05 -12.31 -5.88
N ASP A 102 22.20 -12.09 -5.24
CA ASP A 102 22.52 -10.84 -4.53
C ASP A 102 22.61 -9.59 -5.44
N LYS A 103 22.65 -9.80 -6.76
CA LYS A 103 22.71 -8.72 -7.78
C LYS A 103 21.34 -8.44 -8.39
N ASP A 104 20.30 -9.17 -8.01
CA ASP A 104 18.96 -8.94 -8.51
C ASP A 104 18.36 -7.66 -7.89
N VAL A 105 17.72 -6.86 -8.72
CA VAL A 105 17.27 -5.53 -8.32
C VAL A 105 15.76 -5.51 -8.19
N PRO A 106 15.21 -4.94 -7.10
CA PRO A 106 13.78 -4.75 -6.96
C PRO A 106 13.24 -3.78 -8.01
N VAL A 107 12.03 -4.05 -8.48
CA VAL A 107 11.28 -3.14 -9.35
C VAL A 107 10.64 -2.03 -8.51
N PHE A 108 11.15 -0.82 -8.62
CA PHE A 108 10.72 0.33 -7.82
C PHE A 108 9.53 1.09 -8.39
N VAL A 109 9.34 1.09 -9.70
CA VAL A 109 8.34 1.92 -10.41
C VAL A 109 7.55 1.12 -11.45
N GLY A 110 6.40 1.64 -11.82
CA GLY A 110 5.56 1.09 -12.90
C GLY A 110 4.69 -0.09 -12.49
N ARG A 111 4.72 -0.53 -11.23
CA ARG A 111 3.84 -1.56 -10.70
C ARG A 111 2.57 -0.94 -10.09
N PHE A 112 1.49 -1.69 -10.05
CA PHE A 112 0.21 -1.24 -9.50
C PHE A 112 -0.52 -2.35 -8.77
N ASN A 113 -1.54 -1.95 -8.01
CA ASN A 113 -2.48 -2.87 -7.37
C ASN A 113 -3.69 -3.07 -8.29
N ILE A 114 -3.99 -4.31 -8.65
CA ILE A 114 -5.11 -4.64 -9.54
C ILE A 114 -6.48 -4.55 -8.87
N GLY A 115 -6.51 -4.53 -7.55
CA GLY A 115 -7.74 -4.41 -6.77
C GLY A 115 -7.53 -4.66 -5.30
N ALA A 116 -8.46 -4.15 -4.50
CA ALA A 116 -8.50 -4.36 -3.06
C ALA A 116 -9.91 -4.79 -2.65
N VAL A 117 -10.01 -5.82 -1.81
CA VAL A 117 -11.25 -6.27 -1.20
C VAL A 117 -11.10 -6.19 0.30
N SER A 118 -12.05 -5.56 1.00
CA SER A 118 -11.97 -5.37 2.45
C SER A 118 -12.76 -6.44 3.20
N LEU A 119 -12.14 -7.03 4.21
CA LEU A 119 -12.77 -7.85 5.22
C LEU A 119 -13.42 -6.95 6.27
N HIS A 120 -14.70 -7.15 6.53
CA HIS A 120 -15.41 -6.52 7.63
C HIS A 120 -15.39 -7.46 8.84
N LEU A 121 -14.36 -7.34 9.69
CA LEU A 121 -14.10 -8.27 10.78
C LEU A 121 -15.25 -8.44 11.79
N PRO A 122 -15.96 -7.37 12.23
CA PRO A 122 -17.13 -7.53 13.08
C PRO A 122 -18.23 -8.41 12.48
N MET A 123 -18.49 -8.32 11.18
CA MET A 123 -19.43 -9.20 10.50
C MET A 123 -18.99 -10.67 10.53
N ILE A 124 -17.69 -10.92 10.35
CA ILE A 124 -17.13 -12.28 10.41
C ILE A 124 -17.33 -12.86 11.80
N LEU A 125 -17.05 -12.07 12.87
CA LEU A 125 -17.28 -12.50 14.24
C LEU A 125 -18.77 -12.75 14.53
N ALA A 126 -19.65 -11.85 14.09
CA ALA A 126 -21.08 -12.02 14.26
C ALA A 126 -21.58 -13.30 13.57
N LYS A 127 -21.11 -13.58 12.36
CA LYS A 127 -21.43 -14.79 11.62
C LYS A 127 -20.93 -16.06 12.32
N ALA A 128 -19.69 -16.06 12.79
CA ALA A 128 -19.11 -17.17 13.55
C ALA A 128 -19.98 -17.50 14.79
N ARG A 129 -20.38 -16.48 15.54
CA ARG A 129 -21.26 -16.63 16.71
C ARG A 129 -22.67 -17.16 16.33
N ALA A 130 -23.27 -16.62 15.30
CA ALA A 130 -24.60 -17.04 14.84
C ALA A 130 -24.61 -18.49 14.34
N GLU A 131 -23.53 -18.95 13.73
CA GLU A 131 -23.38 -20.32 13.20
C GLU A 131 -22.74 -21.28 14.21
N SER A 132 -22.38 -20.81 15.41
CA SER A 132 -21.62 -21.58 16.43
C SER A 132 -20.34 -22.20 15.87
N ARG A 133 -19.64 -21.45 15.04
CA ARG A 133 -18.38 -21.85 14.39
C ARG A 133 -17.21 -21.07 14.99
N ASP A 134 -16.01 -21.63 14.85
CA ASP A 134 -14.78 -20.90 15.18
C ASP A 134 -14.60 -19.67 14.30
N PHE A 135 -14.09 -18.58 14.89
CA PHE A 135 -13.88 -17.32 14.19
C PHE A 135 -12.88 -17.48 13.04
N TYR A 136 -11.79 -18.22 13.25
CA TYR A 136 -10.75 -18.39 12.22
C TYR A 136 -11.22 -19.27 11.07
N GLU A 137 -12.08 -20.26 11.30
CA GLU A 137 -12.71 -21.03 10.23
C GLU A 137 -13.55 -20.14 9.30
N VAL A 138 -14.32 -19.21 9.88
CA VAL A 138 -15.13 -18.27 9.08
C VAL A 138 -14.24 -17.25 8.39
N LEU A 139 -13.18 -16.80 9.05
CA LEU A 139 -12.18 -15.89 8.46
C LEU A 139 -11.49 -16.54 7.25
N ASP A 140 -11.04 -17.79 7.36
CA ASP A 140 -10.42 -18.57 6.29
C ASP A 140 -11.35 -18.69 5.07
N PHE A 141 -12.61 -18.98 5.31
CA PHE A 141 -13.60 -19.03 4.23
C PHE A 141 -13.65 -17.73 3.40
N TYR A 142 -13.63 -16.57 4.07
CA TYR A 142 -13.63 -15.27 3.39
C TYR A 142 -12.29 -14.94 2.75
N LEU A 143 -11.17 -15.29 3.38
CA LEU A 143 -9.84 -15.10 2.80
C LEU A 143 -9.66 -15.92 1.53
N GLU A 144 -10.10 -17.19 1.52
CA GLU A 144 -10.09 -18.02 0.31
C GLU A 144 -11.04 -17.49 -0.77
N MET A 145 -12.19 -16.96 -0.38
CA MET A 145 -13.11 -16.31 -1.33
C MET A 145 -12.44 -15.10 -2.00
N ILE A 146 -11.74 -14.26 -1.23
CA ILE A 146 -11.00 -13.09 -1.76
C ILE A 146 -9.88 -13.55 -2.68
N ARG A 147 -9.11 -14.56 -2.27
CA ARG A 147 -8.06 -15.16 -3.10
C ARG A 147 -8.60 -15.61 -4.45
N ASN A 148 -9.68 -16.37 -4.45
CA ASN A 148 -10.33 -16.86 -5.68
C ASN A 148 -10.87 -15.70 -6.53
N LEU A 149 -11.42 -14.66 -5.91
CA LEU A 149 -11.86 -13.45 -6.62
C LEU A 149 -10.68 -12.75 -7.30
N HIS A 150 -9.55 -12.60 -6.61
CA HIS A 150 -8.35 -12.01 -7.20
C HIS A 150 -7.80 -12.84 -8.36
N ILE A 151 -7.74 -14.18 -8.25
CA ILE A 151 -7.32 -15.05 -9.35
C ILE A 151 -8.22 -14.83 -10.58
N ARG A 152 -9.54 -14.85 -10.39
CA ARG A 152 -10.48 -14.57 -11.48
C ARG A 152 -10.31 -13.17 -12.08
N THR A 153 -9.96 -12.19 -11.25
CA THR A 153 -9.68 -10.82 -11.71
C THR A 153 -8.42 -10.78 -12.57
N TYR A 154 -7.35 -11.46 -12.16
CA TYR A 154 -6.14 -11.61 -12.97
C TYR A 154 -6.43 -12.27 -14.32
N ASP A 155 -7.19 -13.34 -14.31
CA ASP A 155 -7.56 -14.07 -15.54
C ASP A 155 -8.40 -13.19 -16.48
N TYR A 156 -9.40 -12.51 -15.94
CA TYR A 156 -10.26 -11.63 -16.71
C TYR A 156 -9.47 -10.46 -17.32
N LEU A 157 -8.75 -9.72 -16.51
CA LEU A 157 -7.92 -8.60 -16.97
C LEU A 157 -6.84 -9.07 -17.93
N GLY A 158 -6.26 -10.24 -17.69
CA GLY A 158 -5.21 -10.83 -18.53
C GLY A 158 -5.64 -11.09 -19.96
N GLN A 159 -6.94 -11.22 -20.23
CA GLN A 159 -7.48 -11.38 -21.59
C GLN A 159 -7.64 -10.05 -22.35
N MET A 160 -7.56 -8.92 -21.67
CA MET A 160 -7.69 -7.61 -22.31
C MET A 160 -6.50 -7.35 -23.25
N ARG A 161 -6.72 -6.59 -24.31
CA ARG A 161 -5.67 -6.20 -25.25
C ARG A 161 -4.92 -4.96 -24.77
N ALA A 162 -3.66 -4.85 -25.10
CA ALA A 162 -2.83 -3.70 -24.74
C ALA A 162 -3.37 -2.38 -25.32
N SER A 163 -4.09 -2.44 -26.44
CA SER A 163 -4.77 -1.29 -27.04
C SER A 163 -5.85 -0.63 -26.16
N THR A 164 -6.30 -1.29 -25.09
CA THR A 164 -7.26 -0.69 -24.13
C THR A 164 -6.68 0.48 -23.35
N ASN A 165 -5.37 0.48 -23.12
CA ASN A 165 -4.64 1.61 -22.54
C ASN A 165 -3.21 1.64 -23.13
N PRO A 166 -3.02 2.25 -24.32
CA PRO A 166 -1.74 2.26 -25.01
C PRO A 166 -0.61 2.88 -24.19
N LEU A 167 -0.87 4.01 -23.49
CA LEU A 167 0.15 4.67 -22.67
C LEU A 167 0.71 3.75 -21.59
N ALA A 168 -0.15 2.97 -20.95
CA ALA A 168 0.25 2.07 -19.87
C ALA A 168 0.91 0.79 -20.42
N TYR A 169 0.35 0.20 -21.46
CA TYR A 169 0.69 -1.17 -21.88
C TYR A 169 1.58 -1.25 -23.11
N CYS A 170 1.64 -0.19 -23.95
CA CYS A 170 2.46 -0.18 -25.15
C CYS A 170 3.65 0.79 -25.05
N GLU A 171 3.46 1.95 -24.39
CA GLU A 171 4.45 3.03 -24.35
C GLU A 171 5.28 3.05 -23.05
N GLY A 172 5.24 1.97 -22.28
CA GLY A 172 6.08 1.80 -21.08
C GLY A 172 5.58 2.51 -19.82
N GLY A 173 4.32 2.94 -19.76
CA GLY A 173 3.75 3.56 -18.56
C GLY A 173 3.71 2.62 -17.35
N PHE A 174 3.52 1.32 -17.59
CA PHE A 174 3.66 0.30 -16.56
C PHE A 174 4.90 -0.58 -16.79
N TYR A 175 5.37 -1.21 -15.73
CA TYR A 175 6.47 -2.16 -15.79
C TYR A 175 6.14 -3.32 -16.74
N GLY A 176 7.00 -3.54 -17.72
CA GLY A 176 6.76 -4.50 -18.81
C GLY A 176 5.78 -4.00 -19.88
N GLY A 177 5.35 -2.75 -19.84
CA GLY A 177 4.37 -2.13 -20.74
C GLY A 177 4.89 -1.76 -22.13
N HIS A 178 5.58 -2.67 -22.81
CA HIS A 178 6.06 -2.54 -24.19
C HIS A 178 5.42 -3.58 -25.10
N LEU A 179 4.10 -3.79 -24.95
CA LEU A 179 3.36 -4.75 -25.73
C LEU A 179 2.91 -4.17 -27.07
N LYS A 180 2.72 -5.03 -28.05
CA LYS A 180 2.00 -4.66 -29.26
C LYS A 180 0.50 -4.44 -28.95
N PRO A 181 -0.20 -3.53 -29.62
CA PRO A 181 -1.62 -3.23 -29.34
C PRO A 181 -2.55 -4.46 -29.30
N ASN A 182 -2.24 -5.48 -30.10
CA ASN A 182 -3.05 -6.71 -30.18
C ASN A 182 -2.69 -7.76 -29.11
N GLU A 183 -1.57 -7.62 -28.40
CA GLU A 183 -1.17 -8.56 -27.38
C GLU A 183 -2.06 -8.45 -26.13
N LYS A 184 -2.25 -9.58 -25.45
CA LYS A 184 -2.95 -9.63 -24.17
C LYS A 184 -2.04 -9.16 -23.03
N ILE A 185 -2.63 -8.46 -22.05
CA ILE A 185 -1.85 -7.86 -20.94
C ILE A 185 -1.50 -8.84 -19.82
N GLY A 186 -1.90 -10.11 -19.88
CA GLY A 186 -1.70 -11.08 -18.81
C GLY A 186 -0.27 -11.17 -18.29
N LYS A 187 0.73 -11.09 -19.19
CA LYS A 187 2.14 -11.11 -18.78
C LYS A 187 2.60 -9.86 -18.01
N ILE A 188 1.93 -8.70 -18.19
CA ILE A 188 2.22 -7.49 -17.40
C ILE A 188 1.64 -7.61 -15.99
N LEU A 189 0.56 -8.37 -15.83
CA LEU A 189 -0.12 -8.49 -14.54
C LEU A 189 0.66 -9.35 -13.55
N LYS A 190 1.55 -10.22 -13.99
CA LYS A 190 2.31 -11.13 -13.12
C LYS A 190 3.07 -10.41 -11.99
N PRO A 191 3.79 -9.30 -12.22
CA PRO A 191 4.46 -8.53 -11.17
C PRO A 191 3.53 -7.61 -10.39
N MET A 192 2.26 -7.53 -10.73
CA MET A 192 1.31 -6.64 -10.06
C MET A 192 0.75 -7.29 -8.78
N THR A 193 0.24 -6.49 -7.88
CA THR A 193 -0.27 -6.94 -6.58
C THR A 193 -1.79 -6.88 -6.57
N ALA A 194 -2.42 -7.87 -5.95
CA ALA A 194 -3.80 -7.79 -5.45
C ALA A 194 -3.74 -7.73 -3.93
N SER A 195 -4.59 -6.93 -3.30
CA SER A 195 -4.57 -6.76 -1.86
C SER A 195 -5.95 -7.00 -1.24
N PHE A 196 -5.95 -7.38 0.03
CA PHE A 196 -7.14 -7.30 0.85
C PHE A 196 -6.94 -6.30 1.99
N GLY A 197 -8.02 -5.64 2.37
CA GLY A 197 -8.05 -4.70 3.49
C GLY A 197 -8.62 -5.35 4.73
N ILE A 198 -8.20 -4.88 5.89
CA ILE A 198 -8.74 -5.24 7.18
C ILE A 198 -9.47 -4.03 7.73
N THR A 199 -10.76 -4.18 8.03
CA THR A 199 -11.62 -3.07 8.44
C THR A 199 -12.22 -3.34 9.81
N ALA A 200 -12.30 -2.30 10.63
CA ALA A 200 -12.96 -2.29 11.93
C ALA A 200 -12.31 -3.24 12.97
N LEU A 201 -10.98 -3.14 13.07
CA LEU A 201 -10.20 -3.99 13.97
C LEU A 201 -10.47 -3.65 15.44
N ASN A 202 -10.69 -2.36 15.77
CA ASN A 202 -11.06 -1.94 17.12
C ASN A 202 -12.43 -2.48 17.52
N GLU A 203 -13.40 -2.35 16.63
CA GLU A 203 -14.75 -2.85 16.85
C GLU A 203 -14.80 -4.39 16.97
N LEU A 204 -13.92 -5.08 16.24
CA LEU A 204 -13.72 -6.52 16.43
C LEU A 204 -13.27 -6.83 17.87
N GLN A 205 -12.26 -6.10 18.36
CA GLN A 205 -11.72 -6.29 19.72
C GLN A 205 -12.78 -5.99 20.77
N GLU A 206 -13.50 -4.89 20.63
CA GLU A 206 -14.61 -4.51 21.53
C GLU A 206 -15.73 -5.55 21.55
N LEU A 207 -16.13 -6.06 20.41
CA LEU A 207 -17.13 -7.13 20.32
C LEU A 207 -16.63 -8.46 20.88
N TYR A 208 -15.32 -8.70 20.83
CA TYR A 208 -14.75 -9.94 21.33
C TYR A 208 -14.74 -9.99 22.87
N ASN A 209 -14.23 -8.96 23.52
CA ASN A 209 -14.02 -8.95 24.98
C ASN A 209 -14.45 -7.67 25.71
N GLY A 210 -15.11 -6.73 25.02
CA GLY A 210 -15.61 -5.47 25.62
C GLY A 210 -14.56 -4.39 25.83
N LYS A 211 -13.33 -4.56 25.31
CA LYS A 211 -12.23 -3.61 25.44
C LYS A 211 -11.79 -3.09 24.07
N SER A 212 -11.38 -1.83 24.03
CA SER A 212 -10.75 -1.26 22.84
C SER A 212 -9.34 -1.83 22.61
N ILE A 213 -8.80 -1.66 21.41
CA ILE A 213 -7.39 -2.06 21.10
C ILE A 213 -6.36 -1.27 21.94
N ALA A 214 -6.73 -0.11 22.46
CA ALA A 214 -5.86 0.67 23.34
C ALA A 214 -5.79 0.10 24.76
N GLU A 215 -6.85 -0.59 25.21
CA GLU A 215 -6.93 -1.24 26.53
C GLU A 215 -6.44 -2.67 26.50
N ASP A 216 -6.77 -3.42 25.45
CA ASP A 216 -6.37 -4.81 25.23
C ASP A 216 -6.45 -5.12 23.73
N GLY A 217 -5.31 -5.06 23.05
CA GLY A 217 -5.23 -5.33 21.62
C GLY A 217 -4.76 -6.73 21.24
N GLN A 218 -4.70 -7.68 22.19
CA GLN A 218 -4.06 -8.98 21.93
C GLN A 218 -4.80 -9.79 20.85
N PHE A 219 -6.13 -9.89 20.95
CA PHE A 219 -6.91 -10.62 19.94
C PHE A 219 -6.80 -9.97 18.54
N ALA A 220 -6.89 -8.63 18.48
CA ALA A 220 -6.69 -7.89 17.24
C ALA A 220 -5.30 -8.16 16.62
N LEU A 221 -4.25 -8.19 17.45
CA LEU A 221 -2.90 -8.51 17.02
C LEU A 221 -2.77 -9.95 16.50
N ASP A 222 -3.41 -10.90 17.13
CA ASP A 222 -3.39 -12.30 16.71
C ASP A 222 -4.12 -12.51 15.39
N VAL A 223 -5.25 -11.82 15.19
CA VAL A 223 -5.94 -11.77 13.89
C VAL A 223 -5.06 -11.18 12.79
N LEU A 224 -4.34 -10.09 13.08
CA LEU A 224 -3.39 -9.50 12.11
C LEU A 224 -2.27 -10.48 11.75
N LYS A 225 -1.67 -11.14 12.75
CA LYS A 225 -0.64 -12.17 12.52
C LYS A 225 -1.18 -13.32 11.67
N TYR A 226 -2.40 -13.77 11.96
CA TYR A 226 -3.05 -14.82 11.20
C TYR A 226 -3.26 -14.42 9.74
N CYS A 227 -3.77 -13.21 9.51
CA CYS A 227 -3.95 -12.69 8.15
C CYS A 227 -2.63 -12.58 7.36
N LEU A 228 -1.48 -12.38 8.02
CA LEU A 228 -0.18 -12.36 7.36
C LEU A 228 0.19 -13.68 6.69
N LEU A 229 -0.34 -14.82 7.15
CA LEU A 229 -0.12 -16.12 6.50
C LEU A 229 -0.62 -16.14 5.06
N TYR A 230 -1.68 -15.39 4.76
CA TYR A 230 -2.24 -15.27 3.41
C TYR A 230 -1.50 -14.26 2.52
N THR A 231 -0.64 -13.43 3.10
CA THR A 231 0.18 -12.46 2.35
C THR A 231 1.56 -13.00 2.01
N SER A 232 1.97 -14.06 2.70
CA SER A 232 3.21 -14.75 2.38
C SER A 232 3.02 -15.55 1.09
N PRO A 233 3.98 -15.52 0.15
CA PRO A 233 3.93 -16.41 -0.99
C PRO A 233 3.90 -17.85 -0.46
N SER A 234 2.90 -18.59 -0.89
CA SER A 234 2.85 -20.03 -0.65
C SER A 234 4.14 -20.66 -1.22
N PRO A 235 4.78 -21.56 -0.49
CA PRO A 235 5.98 -22.23 -0.98
C PRO A 235 5.71 -22.97 -2.29
#